data_565984941c72b38a6bae54ee969c62ee
#
_entry.id   565984941c72b38a6bae54ee969c62ee
#
_cell.length_a   1.000
_cell.length_b   1.000
_cell.length_c   1.000
_cell.angle_alpha   90.00
_cell.angle_beta   90.00
_cell.angle_gamma   90.00
#
_symmetry.space_group_name_H-M   'P 1'
#
loop_
_entity.id
_entity.type
_entity.pdbx_description
1 polymer ?
#
loop_
_entity_poly.entity_id
_entity_poly.type
_entity_poly.pdbx_seq_one_letter_code
_entity_poly.pdbx_strand_id
1 'polypeptide(L)'
;MTSQAWLPIFRAIAAEIRATIPPLAGTPAAREEVGLGAGGDRTIYLDQLAEDIVVRHLEEAYRSGLRFRLISEELGERDFGGEPLVLADPLDGSFNAKMGLPYYAVVLAFTEGDRVSDVRLGYVQNLVSGDEYHAIAGGGAFRWGEPLRPAPPAFDGRSIPLVQLDAPSGVEPRERAAPIFAHAEKVRQLGSAALNLCHTASGGVALQVTPAPVRSFDLAGPLLILREAGGTATDFGGGSVDSVSVRLDARTTLLASLSRQIHAYALELLRVRVS
;
A
#
# COMPACT_ATOMS: atom_id res chain seq x y z
N MET A 1 15.19 14.08 13.15
CA MET A 1 15.80 12.94 12.40
C MET A 1 15.26 12.98 10.99
N THR A 2 16.09 12.89 9.95
CA THR A 2 15.63 13.05 8.58
C THR A 2 15.07 11.73 8.03
N SER A 3 14.00 11.79 7.25
CA SER A 3 13.41 10.63 6.53
C SER A 3 14.45 9.84 5.70
N GLN A 4 15.52 10.50 5.25
CA GLN A 4 16.62 9.87 4.50
C GLN A 4 17.37 8.79 5.29
N ALA A 5 17.41 8.86 6.62
CA ALA A 5 18.08 7.84 7.44
C ALA A 5 17.33 6.48 7.43
N TRP A 6 16.04 6.50 7.14
CA TRP A 6 15.20 5.30 7.14
C TRP A 6 15.26 4.49 5.84
N LEU A 7 15.54 5.11 4.70
CA LEU A 7 15.57 4.42 3.41
C LEU A 7 16.57 3.24 3.36
N PRO A 8 17.82 3.36 3.85
CA PRO A 8 18.74 2.21 3.92
C PRO A 8 18.23 1.08 4.81
N ILE A 9 17.55 1.41 5.93
CA ILE A 9 16.98 0.43 6.86
C ILE A 9 15.83 -0.31 6.17
N PHE A 10 14.91 0.41 5.51
CA PHE A 10 13.80 -0.16 4.76
C PHE A 10 14.27 -1.09 3.63
N ARG A 11 15.34 -0.70 2.92
CA ARG A 11 15.98 -1.55 1.90
C ARG A 11 16.56 -2.83 2.49
N ALA A 12 17.20 -2.75 3.66
CA ALA A 12 17.76 -3.92 4.32
C ALA A 12 16.66 -4.90 4.76
N ILE A 13 15.58 -4.39 5.37
CA ILE A 13 14.39 -5.16 5.73
C ILE A 13 13.82 -5.87 4.48
N ALA A 14 13.56 -5.10 3.43
CA ALA A 14 12.95 -5.61 2.23
C ALA A 14 13.82 -6.65 1.50
N ALA A 15 15.14 -6.45 1.49
CA ALA A 15 16.08 -7.39 0.89
C ALA A 15 16.05 -8.75 1.61
N GLU A 16 15.97 -8.75 2.94
CA GLU A 16 15.91 -9.99 3.71
C GLU A 16 14.55 -10.68 3.58
N ILE A 17 13.45 -9.95 3.64
CA ILE A 17 12.10 -10.50 3.40
C ILE A 17 12.04 -11.13 2.00
N ARG A 18 12.58 -10.43 1.00
CA ARG A 18 12.63 -10.94 -0.38
C ARG A 18 13.48 -12.19 -0.53
N ALA A 19 14.54 -12.35 0.24
CA ALA A 19 15.34 -13.57 0.25
C ALA A 19 14.64 -14.73 0.95
N THR A 20 13.78 -14.44 1.92
CA THR A 20 13.17 -15.43 2.82
C THR A 20 11.79 -15.92 2.34
N ILE A 21 10.90 -15.02 1.95
CA ILE A 21 9.48 -15.32 1.70
C ILE A 21 9.21 -16.02 0.35
N PRO A 22 9.71 -15.54 -0.81
CA PRO A 22 9.38 -16.12 -2.10
C PRO A 22 9.71 -17.62 -2.25
N PRO A 23 10.82 -18.15 -1.68
CA PRO A 23 11.09 -19.59 -1.73
C PRO A 23 10.05 -20.46 -0.99
N LEU A 24 9.32 -19.88 -0.04
CA LEU A 24 8.31 -20.56 0.77
C LEU A 24 6.90 -20.39 0.20
N ALA A 25 6.67 -19.40 -0.66
CA ALA A 25 5.35 -19.09 -1.22
C ALA A 25 4.75 -20.30 -1.95
N GLY A 26 3.46 -20.55 -1.68
CA GLY A 26 2.72 -21.69 -2.26
C GLY A 26 3.04 -23.06 -1.66
N THR A 27 4.03 -23.17 -0.77
CA THR A 27 4.36 -24.43 -0.09
C THR A 27 3.32 -24.81 0.99
N PRO A 28 3.29 -26.04 1.49
CA PRO A 28 2.45 -26.39 2.62
C PRO A 28 2.71 -25.52 3.86
N ALA A 29 3.97 -25.19 4.15
CA ALA A 29 4.34 -24.31 5.28
C ALA A 29 3.73 -22.90 5.15
N ALA A 30 3.62 -22.36 3.94
CA ALA A 30 2.97 -21.07 3.70
C ALA A 30 1.50 -21.00 4.13
N ARG A 31 0.85 -22.15 4.30
CA ARG A 31 -0.57 -22.25 4.65
C ARG A 31 -0.82 -22.48 6.14
N GLU A 32 0.24 -22.64 6.91
CA GLU A 32 0.14 -22.88 8.35
C GLU A 32 -0.35 -21.61 9.05
N GLU A 33 -1.45 -21.71 9.80
CA GLU A 33 -1.99 -20.65 10.62
C GLU A 33 -1.31 -20.71 11.98
N VAL A 34 -0.64 -19.60 12.39
CA VAL A 34 0.16 -19.55 13.61
C VAL A 34 -0.46 -18.68 14.69
N GLY A 35 -1.46 -17.86 14.36
CA GLY A 35 -2.10 -16.99 15.34
C GLY A 35 -3.16 -16.06 14.78
N LEU A 36 -3.41 -14.99 15.55
CA LEU A 36 -4.26 -13.87 15.19
C LEU A 36 -3.43 -12.59 15.31
N GLY A 37 -3.31 -11.85 14.23
CA GLY A 37 -2.58 -10.59 14.19
C GLY A 37 -3.32 -9.46 14.92
N ALA A 38 -2.61 -8.42 15.30
CA ALA A 38 -3.18 -7.24 15.93
C ALA A 38 -4.17 -6.50 15.00
N GLY A 39 -4.02 -6.65 13.69
CA GLY A 39 -4.95 -6.15 12.67
C GLY A 39 -6.30 -6.89 12.64
N GLY A 40 -6.43 -8.03 13.34
CA GLY A 40 -7.65 -8.83 13.46
C GLY A 40 -7.77 -9.96 12.44
N ASP A 41 -6.82 -10.10 11.53
CA ASP A 41 -6.76 -11.18 10.54
C ASP A 41 -5.98 -12.40 11.08
N ARG A 42 -6.16 -13.55 10.44
CA ARG A 42 -5.41 -14.76 10.79
C ARG A 42 -3.98 -14.65 10.28
N THR A 43 -3.02 -14.70 11.19
CA THR A 43 -1.59 -14.71 10.87
C THR A 43 -1.18 -16.08 10.33
N ILE A 44 -0.60 -16.11 9.15
CA ILE A 44 0.05 -17.31 8.61
C ILE A 44 1.56 -17.29 8.92
N TYR A 45 2.21 -18.45 8.78
CA TYR A 45 3.63 -18.59 9.06
C TYR A 45 4.51 -17.59 8.27
N LEU A 46 4.13 -17.24 7.03
CA LEU A 46 4.86 -16.25 6.23
C LEU A 46 4.78 -14.84 6.83
N ASP A 47 3.61 -14.44 7.33
CA ASP A 47 3.40 -13.14 7.97
C ASP A 47 4.29 -13.02 9.21
N GLN A 48 4.31 -14.08 10.06
CA GLN A 48 5.15 -14.12 11.26
C GLN A 48 6.64 -14.02 10.91
N LEU A 49 7.11 -14.75 9.89
CA LEU A 49 8.51 -14.67 9.45
C LEU A 49 8.88 -13.27 8.96
N ALA A 50 8.01 -12.64 8.17
CA ALA A 50 8.24 -11.31 7.66
C ALA A 50 8.23 -10.26 8.79
N GLU A 51 7.30 -10.39 9.75
CA GLU A 51 7.23 -9.55 10.95
C GLU A 51 8.51 -9.67 11.81
N ASP A 52 8.99 -10.89 12.06
CA ASP A 52 10.21 -11.13 12.85
C ASP A 52 11.43 -10.45 12.23
N ILE A 53 11.53 -10.42 10.89
CA ILE A 53 12.58 -9.72 10.16
C ILE A 53 12.47 -8.21 10.40
N VAL A 54 11.26 -7.63 10.23
CA VAL A 54 11.02 -6.19 10.47
C VAL A 54 11.43 -5.81 11.88
N VAL A 55 10.92 -6.54 12.88
CA VAL A 55 11.18 -6.26 14.30
C VAL A 55 12.67 -6.30 14.61
N ARG A 56 13.39 -7.30 14.14
CA ARG A 56 14.83 -7.44 14.38
C ARG A 56 15.63 -6.26 13.81
N HIS A 57 15.38 -5.85 12.56
CA HIS A 57 16.04 -4.68 11.99
C HIS A 57 15.71 -3.38 12.73
N LEU A 58 14.46 -3.22 13.17
CA LEU A 58 14.05 -2.06 13.94
C LEU A 58 14.65 -2.04 15.36
N GLU A 59 14.86 -3.21 15.99
CA GLU A 59 15.63 -3.30 17.23
C GLU A 59 17.09 -2.89 17.05
N GLU A 60 17.70 -3.25 15.92
CA GLU A 60 19.07 -2.81 15.57
C GLU A 60 19.11 -1.28 15.36
N ALA A 61 18.10 -0.74 14.66
CA ALA A 61 17.94 0.71 14.51
C ALA A 61 17.80 1.43 15.87
N TYR A 62 17.02 0.87 16.78
CA TYR A 62 16.91 1.37 18.16
C TYR A 62 18.24 1.32 18.91
N ARG A 63 18.99 0.21 18.83
CA ARG A 63 20.32 0.06 19.46
C ARG A 63 21.33 1.05 18.89
N SER A 64 21.19 1.44 17.60
CA SER A 64 22.00 2.48 16.97
C SER A 64 21.64 3.92 17.37
N GLY A 65 20.63 4.10 18.22
CA GLY A 65 20.22 5.39 18.77
C GLY A 65 18.96 6.00 18.16
N LEU A 66 18.29 5.34 17.21
CA LEU A 66 17.02 5.82 16.67
C LEU A 66 15.89 5.68 17.70
N ARG A 67 14.96 6.64 17.72
CA ARG A 67 13.81 6.65 18.63
C ARG A 67 12.54 6.85 17.81
N PHE A 68 11.57 5.95 17.95
CA PHE A 68 10.33 5.90 17.16
C PHE A 68 9.30 4.99 17.85
N ARG A 69 8.11 4.90 17.30
CA ARG A 69 7.12 3.84 17.59
C ARG A 69 6.86 3.06 16.32
N LEU A 70 6.70 1.75 16.43
CA LEU A 70 6.28 0.88 15.36
C LEU A 70 4.76 0.70 15.41
N ILE A 71 4.11 0.75 14.26
CA ILE A 71 2.77 0.21 14.03
C ILE A 71 2.90 -0.85 12.95
N SER A 72 2.58 -2.10 13.28
CA SER A 72 2.65 -3.22 12.35
C SER A 72 1.37 -4.03 12.36
N GLU A 73 1.07 -4.68 11.25
CA GLU A 73 -0.15 -5.46 11.04
C GLU A 73 -0.27 -6.61 12.05
N GLU A 74 0.81 -7.36 12.24
CA GLU A 74 0.80 -8.57 13.04
C GLU A 74 1.09 -8.30 14.52
N LEU A 75 2.10 -7.48 14.80
CA LEU A 75 2.53 -7.17 16.18
C LEU A 75 1.65 -6.11 16.85
N GLY A 76 1.05 -5.21 16.07
CA GLY A 76 0.37 -4.03 16.60
C GLY A 76 1.33 -2.86 16.85
N GLU A 77 1.21 -2.20 18.02
CA GLU A 77 2.04 -1.05 18.38
C GLU A 77 3.17 -1.45 19.33
N ARG A 78 4.39 -0.99 19.02
CA ARG A 78 5.57 -1.18 19.88
C ARG A 78 6.34 0.13 20.03
N ASP A 79 6.63 0.52 21.27
CA ASP A 79 7.34 1.76 21.60
C ASP A 79 8.86 1.53 21.63
N PHE A 80 9.60 2.32 20.86
CA PHE A 80 11.05 2.44 20.86
C PHE A 80 11.52 3.83 21.32
N GLY A 81 10.72 4.49 22.15
CA GLY A 81 11.09 5.70 22.90
C GLY A 81 11.10 6.98 22.04
N GLY A 82 10.22 7.09 21.04
CA GLY A 82 10.12 8.27 20.18
C GLY A 82 8.70 8.61 19.74
N GLU A 83 8.49 9.86 19.29
CA GLU A 83 7.20 10.31 18.74
C GLU A 83 6.96 9.88 17.28
N PRO A 84 7.98 9.90 16.38
CA PRO A 84 7.76 9.48 14.99
C PRO A 84 7.32 8.03 14.89
N LEU A 85 6.51 7.73 13.85
CA LEU A 85 6.02 6.37 13.62
C LEU A 85 6.76 5.72 12.45
N VAL A 86 7.04 4.43 12.59
CA VAL A 86 7.35 3.52 11.50
C VAL A 86 6.12 2.64 11.31
N LEU A 87 5.59 2.63 10.09
CA LEU A 87 4.46 1.79 9.71
C LEU A 87 5.00 0.62 8.91
N ALA A 88 4.53 -0.59 9.20
CA ALA A 88 4.95 -1.80 8.51
C ALA A 88 3.76 -2.71 8.22
N ASP A 89 3.57 -3.03 6.94
CA ASP A 89 2.91 -4.25 6.50
C ASP A 89 4.00 -5.12 5.86
N PRO A 90 4.46 -6.14 6.59
CA PRO A 90 5.58 -6.98 6.15
C PRO A 90 5.27 -7.83 4.92
N LEU A 91 3.98 -8.12 4.66
CA LEU A 91 3.56 -8.98 3.56
C LEU A 91 2.18 -8.60 2.98
N ASP A 92 2.07 -7.41 2.36
CA ASP A 92 0.86 -7.00 1.60
C ASP A 92 0.59 -7.99 0.46
N GLY A 93 -0.57 -8.63 0.51
CA GLY A 93 -0.93 -9.72 -0.39
C GLY A 93 -0.52 -11.10 0.14
N SER A 94 -0.51 -11.31 1.45
CA SER A 94 -0.16 -12.57 2.11
C SER A 94 -0.99 -13.75 1.59
N PHE A 95 -2.27 -13.55 1.24
CA PHE A 95 -3.09 -14.57 0.58
C PHE A 95 -2.50 -15.02 -0.76
N ASN A 96 -1.95 -14.10 -1.56
CA ASN A 96 -1.27 -14.44 -2.81
C ASN A 96 -0.01 -15.27 -2.53
N ALA A 97 0.81 -14.87 -1.57
CA ALA A 97 1.99 -15.62 -1.16
C ALA A 97 1.60 -17.02 -0.65
N LYS A 98 0.57 -17.13 0.19
CA LYS A 98 -0.02 -18.38 0.66
C LYS A 98 -0.41 -19.33 -0.49
N MET A 99 -0.96 -18.77 -1.56
CA MET A 99 -1.42 -19.53 -2.72
C MET A 99 -0.37 -19.73 -3.82
N GLY A 100 0.82 -19.11 -3.68
CA GLY A 100 1.89 -19.15 -4.69
C GLY A 100 1.61 -18.24 -5.89
N LEU A 101 0.73 -17.25 -5.75
CA LEU A 101 0.47 -16.22 -6.77
C LEU A 101 1.55 -15.13 -6.68
N PRO A 102 2.28 -14.81 -7.76
CA PRO A 102 3.48 -13.98 -7.70
C PRO A 102 3.17 -12.47 -7.66
N TYR A 103 2.35 -12.01 -6.69
CA TYR A 103 1.97 -10.62 -6.55
C TYR A 103 1.74 -10.24 -5.08
N TYR A 104 2.81 -9.93 -4.38
CA TYR A 104 2.86 -9.52 -2.98
C TYR A 104 4.09 -8.66 -2.71
N ALA A 105 4.03 -7.83 -1.67
CA ALA A 105 5.03 -6.80 -1.39
C ALA A 105 5.31 -6.65 0.10
N VAL A 106 6.41 -5.98 0.44
CA VAL A 106 6.61 -5.34 1.74
C VAL A 106 6.29 -3.85 1.61
N VAL A 107 5.61 -3.31 2.61
CA VAL A 107 5.22 -1.90 2.67
C VAL A 107 5.76 -1.30 3.97
N LEU A 108 6.54 -0.24 3.84
CA LEU A 108 7.14 0.46 4.97
C LEU A 108 6.91 1.96 4.80
N ALA A 109 6.65 2.67 5.90
CA ALA A 109 6.59 4.12 5.87
C ALA A 109 7.16 4.73 7.16
N PHE A 110 7.70 5.94 7.04
CA PHE A 110 8.09 6.78 8.16
C PHE A 110 7.22 8.03 8.17
N THR A 111 6.65 8.35 9.33
CA THR A 111 5.76 9.50 9.50
C THR A 111 6.10 10.28 10.77
N GLU A 112 5.94 11.60 10.69
CA GLU A 112 6.17 12.52 11.83
C GLU A 112 4.90 12.79 12.64
N GLY A 113 3.75 12.31 12.19
CA GLY A 113 2.46 12.40 12.85
C GLY A 113 1.61 11.16 12.60
N ASP A 114 0.32 11.23 12.90
CA ASP A 114 -0.61 10.09 12.84
C ASP A 114 -1.60 10.15 11.67
N ARG A 115 -1.33 10.99 10.65
CA ARG A 115 -2.17 11.16 9.46
C ARG A 115 -1.42 10.80 8.19
N VAL A 116 -2.16 10.46 7.14
CA VAL A 116 -1.62 10.19 5.80
C VAL A 116 -0.79 11.39 5.28
N SER A 117 -1.18 12.63 5.59
CA SER A 117 -0.43 13.85 5.22
C SER A 117 0.93 13.98 5.92
N ASP A 118 1.12 13.28 7.04
CA ASP A 118 2.33 13.41 7.86
C ASP A 118 3.43 12.42 7.43
N VAL A 119 3.14 11.54 6.48
CA VAL A 119 4.11 10.57 5.94
C VAL A 119 5.25 11.33 5.22
N ARG A 120 6.49 10.99 5.57
CA ARG A 120 7.70 11.62 5.04
C ARG A 120 8.51 10.71 4.12
N LEU A 121 8.40 9.41 4.31
CA LEU A 121 9.00 8.39 3.45
C LEU A 121 8.01 7.26 3.29
N GLY A 122 7.72 6.88 2.05
CA GLY A 122 7.01 5.67 1.68
C GLY A 122 7.93 4.73 0.89
N TYR A 123 7.83 3.44 1.17
CA TYR A 123 8.63 2.40 0.54
C TYR A 123 7.77 1.17 0.26
N VAL A 124 7.85 0.65 -0.95
CA VAL A 124 7.20 -0.60 -1.37
C VAL A 124 8.18 -1.40 -2.22
N GLN A 125 8.35 -2.68 -1.93
CA GLN A 125 9.08 -3.59 -2.79
C GLN A 125 8.23 -4.81 -3.14
N ASN A 126 8.05 -5.04 -4.46
CA ASN A 126 7.53 -6.32 -4.95
C ASN A 126 8.53 -7.43 -4.63
N LEU A 127 8.13 -8.37 -3.79
CA LEU A 127 9.02 -9.43 -3.31
C LEU A 127 9.35 -10.46 -4.39
N VAL A 128 8.57 -10.54 -5.45
CA VAL A 128 8.77 -11.47 -6.56
C VAL A 128 9.66 -10.86 -7.64
N SER A 129 9.24 -9.73 -8.22
CA SER A 129 10.00 -9.08 -9.31
C SER A 129 11.23 -8.31 -8.80
N GLY A 130 11.21 -7.86 -7.54
CA GLY A 130 12.20 -6.96 -6.96
C GLY A 130 11.99 -5.50 -7.32
N ASP A 131 10.89 -5.15 -7.98
CA ASP A 131 10.54 -3.74 -8.23
C ASP A 131 10.49 -2.97 -6.91
N GLU A 132 11.35 -1.97 -6.76
CA GLU A 132 11.40 -1.07 -5.62
C GLU A 132 10.77 0.26 -5.99
N TYR A 133 9.87 0.73 -5.15
CA TYR A 133 9.29 2.06 -5.21
C TYR A 133 9.50 2.77 -3.89
N HIS A 134 9.91 4.04 -3.94
CA HIS A 134 9.91 4.88 -2.74
C HIS A 134 9.61 6.34 -3.10
N ALA A 135 9.20 7.10 -2.11
CA ALA A 135 9.04 8.54 -2.22
C ALA A 135 9.43 9.22 -0.92
N ILE A 136 10.01 10.41 -1.05
CA ILE A 136 10.31 11.32 0.05
C ILE A 136 9.41 12.55 -0.13
N ALA A 137 8.70 12.96 0.91
CA ALA A 137 7.80 14.10 0.84
C ALA A 137 8.53 15.36 0.34
N GLY A 138 8.06 15.93 -0.78
CA GLY A 138 8.69 17.04 -1.48
C GLY A 138 9.99 16.70 -2.22
N GLY A 139 10.39 15.43 -2.25
CA GLY A 139 11.60 14.95 -2.91
C GLY A 139 11.33 14.14 -4.20
N GLY A 140 10.07 13.85 -4.50
CA GLY A 140 9.66 13.06 -5.64
C GLY A 140 9.54 11.56 -5.35
N ALA A 141 8.99 10.84 -6.34
CA ALA A 141 8.88 9.39 -6.33
C ALA A 141 9.98 8.77 -7.19
N PHE A 142 10.38 7.55 -6.81
CA PHE A 142 11.47 6.80 -7.45
C PHE A 142 11.06 5.35 -7.68
N ARG A 143 11.56 4.77 -8.76
CA ARG A 143 11.52 3.32 -9.03
C ARG A 143 12.94 2.85 -9.33
N TRP A 144 13.42 1.81 -8.63
CA TRP A 144 14.83 1.32 -8.69
C TRP A 144 15.88 2.42 -8.46
N GLY A 145 15.57 3.40 -7.60
CA GLY A 145 16.45 4.54 -7.34
C GLY A 145 16.43 5.63 -8.40
N GLU A 146 15.78 5.41 -9.55
CA GLU A 146 15.64 6.39 -10.62
C GLU A 146 14.34 7.20 -10.44
N PRO A 147 14.33 8.52 -10.75
CA PRO A 147 13.14 9.34 -10.64
C PRO A 147 11.97 8.78 -11.46
N LEU A 148 10.84 8.56 -10.82
CA LEU A 148 9.61 8.12 -11.46
C LEU A 148 8.95 9.31 -12.16
N ARG A 149 8.92 9.28 -13.50
CA ARG A 149 8.32 10.34 -14.33
C ARG A 149 7.26 9.72 -15.26
N PRO A 150 6.10 9.34 -14.71
CA PRO A 150 5.10 8.64 -15.49
C PRO A 150 4.35 9.60 -16.42
N ALA A 151 3.90 9.07 -17.56
CA ALA A 151 2.87 9.73 -18.35
C ALA A 151 1.50 9.26 -17.83
N PRO A 152 0.54 10.17 -17.62
CA PRO A 152 -0.83 9.78 -17.31
C PRO A 152 -1.40 8.89 -18.44
N PRO A 153 -2.21 7.86 -18.09
CA PRO A 153 -2.91 7.06 -19.08
C PRO A 153 -3.77 7.94 -19.99
N ALA A 154 -3.79 7.60 -21.29
CA ALA A 154 -4.65 8.29 -22.25
C ALA A 154 -6.13 8.12 -21.85
N PHE A 155 -6.92 9.17 -22.02
CA PHE A 155 -8.34 9.18 -21.69
C PHE A 155 -9.14 9.92 -22.78
N ASP A 156 -10.12 9.25 -23.34
CA ASP A 156 -10.98 9.77 -24.42
C ASP A 156 -12.26 10.47 -23.91
N GLY A 157 -12.41 10.60 -22.60
CA GLY A 157 -13.60 11.16 -21.96
C GLY A 157 -14.74 10.16 -21.75
N ARG A 158 -14.57 8.88 -22.09
CA ARG A 158 -15.64 7.87 -22.05
C ARG A 158 -15.22 6.54 -21.45
N SER A 159 -14.02 6.07 -21.73
CA SER A 159 -13.54 4.74 -21.37
C SER A 159 -12.28 4.82 -20.52
N ILE A 160 -12.27 4.10 -19.41
CA ILE A 160 -11.12 3.99 -18.49
C ILE A 160 -10.32 2.76 -18.93
N PRO A 161 -9.07 2.89 -19.41
CA PRO A 161 -8.32 1.79 -20.02
C PRO A 161 -8.15 0.58 -19.11
N LEU A 162 -7.77 0.82 -17.82
CA LEU A 162 -7.56 -0.24 -16.85
C LEU A 162 -7.97 0.21 -15.46
N VAL A 163 -8.95 -0.46 -14.90
CA VAL A 163 -9.38 -0.32 -13.51
C VAL A 163 -8.81 -1.47 -12.68
N GLN A 164 -8.15 -1.14 -11.59
CA GLN A 164 -7.71 -2.09 -10.57
C GLN A 164 -8.70 -2.03 -9.40
N LEU A 165 -9.39 -3.16 -9.16
CA LEU A 165 -10.24 -3.33 -7.99
C LEU A 165 -9.42 -3.88 -6.83
N ASP A 166 -9.55 -3.26 -5.67
CA ASP A 166 -9.12 -3.80 -4.41
C ASP A 166 -10.33 -3.84 -3.47
N ALA A 167 -10.82 -5.04 -3.19
CA ALA A 167 -12.02 -5.23 -2.40
C ALA A 167 -12.03 -6.60 -1.72
N PRO A 168 -12.57 -6.70 -0.50
CA PRO A 168 -12.82 -7.98 0.13
C PRO A 168 -13.82 -8.81 -0.70
N SER A 169 -13.94 -10.08 -0.35
CA SER A 169 -14.96 -10.95 -0.94
C SER A 169 -16.37 -10.42 -0.65
N GLY A 170 -17.26 -10.56 -1.60
CA GLY A 170 -18.66 -10.14 -1.46
C GLY A 170 -19.21 -9.38 -2.67
N VAL A 171 -20.52 -9.21 -2.68
CA VAL A 171 -21.26 -8.58 -3.78
C VAL A 171 -21.29 -7.05 -3.61
N GLU A 172 -21.56 -6.59 -2.41
CA GLU A 172 -21.79 -5.17 -2.12
C GLU A 172 -20.62 -4.24 -2.54
N PRO A 173 -19.32 -4.53 -2.24
CA PRO A 173 -18.24 -3.68 -2.72
C PRO A 173 -18.18 -3.58 -4.25
N ARG A 174 -18.47 -4.69 -4.95
CA ARG A 174 -18.49 -4.71 -6.42
C ARG A 174 -19.67 -3.93 -6.99
N GLU A 175 -20.84 -4.01 -6.37
CA GLU A 175 -22.02 -3.23 -6.76
C GLU A 175 -21.78 -1.74 -6.58
N ARG A 176 -21.11 -1.32 -5.52
CA ARG A 176 -20.72 0.09 -5.32
C ARG A 176 -19.82 0.60 -6.43
N ALA A 177 -18.91 -0.22 -6.94
CA ALA A 177 -18.00 0.13 -8.02
C ALA A 177 -18.56 -0.13 -9.45
N ALA A 178 -19.74 -0.76 -9.57
CA ALA A 178 -20.32 -1.15 -10.86
C ALA A 178 -20.46 0.01 -11.87
N PRO A 179 -20.82 1.26 -11.48
CA PRO A 179 -20.84 2.38 -12.41
C PRO A 179 -19.48 2.65 -13.09
N ILE A 180 -18.39 2.49 -12.33
CA ILE A 180 -17.03 2.63 -12.88
C ILE A 180 -16.72 1.47 -13.83
N PHE A 181 -17.09 0.24 -13.46
CA PHE A 181 -16.80 -0.95 -14.27
C PHE A 181 -17.52 -0.94 -15.61
N ALA A 182 -18.72 -0.35 -15.68
CA ALA A 182 -19.46 -0.18 -16.93
C ALA A 182 -18.71 0.70 -17.96
N HIS A 183 -17.75 1.51 -17.49
CA HIS A 183 -16.92 2.38 -18.30
C HIS A 183 -15.45 1.95 -18.37
N ALA A 184 -15.11 0.77 -17.84
CA ALA A 184 -13.76 0.23 -17.87
C ALA A 184 -13.55 -0.71 -19.06
N GLU A 185 -12.46 -0.53 -19.83
CA GLU A 185 -12.08 -1.49 -20.87
C GLU A 185 -11.62 -2.82 -20.27
N LYS A 186 -10.86 -2.74 -19.20
CA LYS A 186 -10.37 -3.91 -18.46
C LYS A 186 -10.47 -3.67 -16.95
N VAL A 187 -10.82 -4.72 -16.23
CA VAL A 187 -10.78 -4.74 -14.76
C VAL A 187 -9.84 -5.85 -14.30
N ARG A 188 -9.06 -5.57 -13.27
CA ARG A 188 -8.20 -6.54 -12.58
C ARG A 188 -8.44 -6.49 -11.09
N GLN A 189 -8.24 -7.62 -10.42
CA GLN A 189 -8.16 -7.72 -8.96
C GLN A 189 -6.96 -8.60 -8.65
N LEU A 190 -5.84 -7.97 -8.25
CA LEU A 190 -4.55 -8.63 -8.11
C LEU A 190 -4.19 -8.97 -6.67
N GLY A 191 -4.79 -8.32 -5.67
CA GLY A 191 -4.71 -8.71 -4.26
C GLY A 191 -3.49 -8.19 -3.49
N SER A 192 -2.92 -7.06 -3.90
CA SER A 192 -1.93 -6.27 -3.15
C SER A 192 -2.27 -4.80 -3.35
N ALA A 193 -2.75 -4.14 -2.31
CA ALA A 193 -3.18 -2.74 -2.37
C ALA A 193 -2.01 -1.80 -2.67
N ALA A 194 -0.86 -2.08 -2.08
CA ALA A 194 0.34 -1.27 -2.26
C ALA A 194 0.89 -1.36 -3.69
N LEU A 195 1.00 -2.57 -4.26
CA LEU A 195 1.45 -2.73 -5.64
C LEU A 195 0.48 -2.11 -6.63
N ASN A 196 -0.82 -2.20 -6.37
CA ASN A 196 -1.84 -1.54 -7.18
C ASN A 196 -1.60 -0.01 -7.25
N LEU A 197 -1.34 0.62 -6.09
CA LEU A 197 -0.99 2.06 -6.01
C LEU A 197 0.32 2.38 -6.71
N CYS A 198 1.35 1.55 -6.57
CA CYS A 198 2.63 1.73 -7.28
C CYS A 198 2.46 1.64 -8.80
N HIS A 199 1.64 0.70 -9.28
CA HIS A 199 1.33 0.62 -10.72
C HIS A 199 0.47 1.80 -11.20
N THR A 200 -0.42 2.32 -10.34
CA THR A 200 -1.16 3.56 -10.62
C THR A 200 -0.21 4.75 -10.69
N ALA A 201 0.71 4.87 -9.72
CA ALA A 201 1.75 5.90 -9.71
C ALA A 201 2.67 5.85 -10.93
N SER A 202 2.88 4.65 -11.50
CA SER A 202 3.69 4.45 -12.71
C SER A 202 2.93 4.62 -14.02
N GLY A 203 1.61 4.89 -13.99
CA GLY A 203 0.77 5.04 -15.17
C GLY A 203 0.34 3.72 -15.84
N GLY A 204 0.70 2.57 -15.28
CA GLY A 204 0.30 1.26 -15.78
C GLY A 204 -1.17 0.91 -15.45
N VAL A 205 -1.69 1.44 -14.36
CA VAL A 205 -3.10 1.36 -13.95
C VAL A 205 -3.72 2.75 -14.08
N ALA A 206 -4.84 2.85 -14.76
CA ALA A 206 -5.50 4.13 -14.99
C ALA A 206 -6.28 4.60 -13.75
N LEU A 207 -6.90 3.68 -13.03
CA LEU A 207 -7.70 3.97 -11.85
C LEU A 207 -7.62 2.80 -10.85
N GLN A 208 -7.24 3.07 -9.62
CA GLN A 208 -7.45 2.15 -8.51
C GLN A 208 -8.76 2.48 -7.79
N VAL A 209 -9.52 1.44 -7.47
CA VAL A 209 -10.84 1.51 -6.84
C VAL A 209 -10.86 0.57 -5.64
N THR A 210 -11.01 1.13 -4.44
CA THR A 210 -11.18 0.39 -3.18
C THR A 210 -12.51 0.84 -2.55
N PRO A 211 -13.64 0.18 -2.92
CA PRO A 211 -14.98 0.63 -2.56
C PRO A 211 -15.40 0.28 -1.13
N ALA A 212 -14.70 -0.64 -0.48
CA ALA A 212 -14.89 -1.00 0.93
C ALA A 212 -13.77 -0.43 1.80
N PRO A 213 -14.03 -0.12 3.08
CA PRO A 213 -13.00 0.36 3.99
C PRO A 213 -11.88 -0.66 4.18
N VAL A 214 -10.65 -0.24 3.93
CA VAL A 214 -9.40 -0.99 4.17
C VAL A 214 -8.54 -0.25 5.18
N ARG A 215 -7.53 -0.90 5.73
CA ARG A 215 -6.61 -0.28 6.69
C ARG A 215 -5.86 0.87 6.03
N SER A 216 -5.86 2.03 6.68
CA SER A 216 -5.25 3.23 6.12
C SER A 216 -3.72 3.21 6.20
N PHE A 217 -3.14 2.52 7.20
CA PHE A 217 -1.69 2.48 7.34
C PHE A 217 -1.01 1.69 6.21
N ASP A 218 -1.64 0.65 5.64
CA ASP A 218 -1.14 -0.10 4.47
C ASP A 218 -1.05 0.79 3.23
N LEU A 219 -1.93 1.81 3.16
CA LEU A 219 -1.98 2.74 2.05
C LEU A 219 -1.06 3.95 2.21
N ALA A 220 -0.60 4.25 3.43
CA ALA A 220 0.06 5.52 3.77
C ALA A 220 1.36 5.75 2.96
N GLY A 221 2.25 4.76 2.91
CA GLY A 221 3.47 4.82 2.11
C GLY A 221 3.20 4.86 0.60
N PRO A 222 2.39 3.94 0.05
CA PRO A 222 2.00 3.95 -1.36
C PRO A 222 1.28 5.22 -1.82
N LEU A 223 0.46 5.85 -0.97
CA LEU A 223 -0.18 7.14 -1.26
C LEU A 223 0.84 8.27 -1.40
N LEU A 224 1.89 8.30 -0.58
CA LEU A 224 2.98 9.25 -0.77
C LEU A 224 3.66 9.03 -2.13
N ILE A 225 3.92 7.77 -2.53
CA ILE A 225 4.52 7.44 -3.85
C ILE A 225 3.64 7.97 -4.98
N LEU A 226 2.32 7.71 -4.92
CA LEU A 226 1.38 8.23 -5.92
C LEU A 226 1.37 9.76 -5.97
N ARG A 227 1.34 10.43 -4.82
CA ARG A 227 1.30 11.90 -4.71
C ARG A 227 2.56 12.53 -5.30
N GLU A 228 3.73 12.02 -4.92
CA GLU A 228 5.03 12.51 -5.40
C GLU A 228 5.27 12.19 -6.89
N ALA A 229 4.56 11.20 -7.46
CA ALA A 229 4.48 10.95 -8.91
C ALA A 229 3.50 11.89 -9.64
N GLY A 230 2.78 12.78 -8.93
CA GLY A 230 1.82 13.73 -9.48
C GLY A 230 0.38 13.21 -9.56
N GLY A 231 0.09 12.06 -8.97
CA GLY A 231 -1.25 11.47 -8.89
C GLY A 231 -2.15 12.14 -7.86
N THR A 232 -3.41 11.72 -7.86
CA THR A 232 -4.45 12.19 -6.94
C THR A 232 -5.19 11.01 -6.31
N ALA A 233 -5.62 11.18 -5.07
CA ALA A 233 -6.40 10.20 -4.34
C ALA A 233 -7.46 10.87 -3.46
N THR A 234 -8.64 10.25 -3.39
CA THR A 234 -9.72 10.61 -2.48
C THR A 234 -10.30 9.35 -1.85
N ASP A 235 -11.14 9.50 -0.84
CA ASP A 235 -12.05 8.43 -0.49
C ASP A 235 -13.07 8.20 -1.63
N PHE A 236 -13.89 7.17 -1.48
CA PHE A 236 -14.86 6.78 -2.51
C PHE A 236 -16.02 7.80 -2.66
N GLY A 237 -16.16 8.73 -1.74
CA GLY A 237 -17.11 9.85 -1.78
C GLY A 237 -16.51 11.14 -2.37
N GLY A 238 -15.20 11.17 -2.64
CA GLY A 238 -14.48 12.35 -3.13
C GLY A 238 -13.89 13.22 -2.02
N GLY A 239 -13.93 12.76 -0.76
CA GLY A 239 -13.28 13.42 0.38
C GLY A 239 -11.76 13.22 0.38
N SER A 240 -11.00 14.15 0.95
CA SER A 240 -9.55 14.01 1.07
C SER A 240 -9.18 12.88 2.02
N VAL A 241 -8.22 12.04 1.61
CA VAL A 241 -7.61 11.01 2.46
C VAL A 241 -6.46 11.54 3.32
N ASP A 242 -6.08 12.79 3.18
CA ASP A 242 -4.92 13.39 3.86
C ASP A 242 -5.08 13.43 5.38
N SER A 243 -6.29 13.66 5.87
CA SER A 243 -6.62 13.73 7.30
C SER A 243 -6.91 12.38 7.95
N VAL A 244 -6.91 11.30 7.16
CA VAL A 244 -7.16 9.95 7.68
C VAL A 244 -6.01 9.55 8.58
N SER A 245 -6.34 8.98 9.75
CA SER A 245 -5.34 8.45 10.69
C SER A 245 -4.64 7.24 10.10
N VAL A 246 -3.35 7.08 10.42
CA VAL A 246 -2.54 5.89 10.05
C VAL A 246 -2.47 4.87 11.20
N ARG A 247 -3.34 4.99 12.20
CA ARG A 247 -3.43 4.03 13.30
C ARG A 247 -4.04 2.71 12.83
N LEU A 248 -3.78 1.65 13.58
CA LEU A 248 -4.12 0.28 13.22
C LEU A 248 -5.62 0.04 13.00
N ASP A 249 -6.46 0.76 13.73
CA ASP A 249 -7.93 0.70 13.67
C ASP A 249 -8.55 1.59 12.60
N ALA A 250 -7.78 2.53 12.04
CA ALA A 250 -8.28 3.46 11.05
C ALA A 250 -8.51 2.77 9.69
N ARG A 251 -9.61 3.14 9.07
CA ARG A 251 -10.04 2.57 7.77
C ARG A 251 -10.44 3.69 6.82
N THR A 252 -10.22 3.47 5.53
CA THR A 252 -10.69 4.37 4.47
C THR A 252 -11.05 3.58 3.22
N THR A 253 -11.91 4.13 2.40
CA THR A 253 -12.09 3.73 1.00
C THR A 253 -11.13 4.51 0.14
N LEU A 254 -10.90 4.09 -1.11
CA LEU A 254 -9.94 4.78 -1.97
C LEU A 254 -10.39 4.82 -3.43
N LEU A 255 -10.19 5.97 -4.04
CA LEU A 255 -10.20 6.19 -5.46
C LEU A 255 -8.90 6.92 -5.83
N ALA A 256 -8.04 6.33 -6.67
CA ALA A 256 -6.72 6.87 -6.94
C ALA A 256 -6.36 6.76 -8.44
N SER A 257 -5.75 7.81 -8.99
CA SER A 257 -5.33 7.87 -10.38
C SER A 257 -4.16 8.83 -10.57
N LEU A 258 -3.31 8.55 -11.55
CA LEU A 258 -2.31 9.51 -12.03
C LEU A 258 -2.97 10.61 -12.89
N SER A 259 -4.12 10.33 -13.53
CA SER A 259 -4.87 11.28 -14.35
C SER A 259 -5.99 11.95 -13.54
N ARG A 260 -5.90 13.26 -13.33
CA ARG A 260 -6.98 14.04 -12.72
C ARG A 260 -8.30 13.95 -13.49
N GLN A 261 -8.23 13.81 -14.82
CA GLN A 261 -9.43 13.68 -15.66
C GLN A 261 -10.14 12.35 -15.40
N ILE A 262 -9.40 11.23 -15.39
CA ILE A 262 -9.95 9.91 -15.06
C ILE A 262 -10.53 9.88 -13.64
N HIS A 263 -9.81 10.47 -12.67
CA HIS A 263 -10.27 10.54 -11.28
C HIS A 263 -11.60 11.32 -11.18
N ALA A 264 -11.68 12.51 -11.79
CA ALA A 264 -12.90 13.32 -11.78
C ALA A 264 -14.06 12.59 -12.47
N TYR A 265 -13.82 11.97 -13.61
CA TYR A 265 -14.81 11.18 -14.33
C TYR A 265 -15.35 10.00 -13.47
N ALA A 266 -14.48 9.29 -12.80
CA ALA A 266 -14.88 8.20 -11.90
C ALA A 266 -15.78 8.70 -10.75
N LEU A 267 -15.48 9.86 -10.17
CA LEU A 267 -16.34 10.48 -9.15
C LEU A 267 -17.72 10.90 -9.73
N GLU A 268 -17.79 11.37 -10.96
CA GLU A 268 -19.06 11.69 -11.62
C GLU A 268 -19.92 10.44 -11.81
N LEU A 269 -19.32 9.33 -12.27
CA LEU A 269 -20.01 8.04 -12.43
C LEU A 269 -20.62 7.53 -11.12
N LEU A 270 -19.94 7.75 -9.99
CA LEU A 270 -20.45 7.35 -8.67
C LEU A 270 -21.63 8.21 -8.20
N ARG A 271 -21.69 9.49 -8.57
CA ARG A 271 -22.76 10.42 -8.18
C ARG A 271 -24.09 10.16 -8.89
N VAL A 272 -24.05 9.72 -10.14
CA VAL A 272 -25.25 9.48 -10.97
C VAL A 272 -26.15 8.38 -10.39
N ARG A 273 -25.67 7.52 -9.51
CA ARG A 273 -26.45 6.43 -8.89
C ARG A 273 -27.27 6.85 -7.65
N VAL A 274 -27.10 8.07 -7.15
CA VAL A 274 -27.76 8.55 -5.91
C VAL A 274 -29.09 9.26 -6.17
N SER A 275 -29.48 9.38 -7.43
CA SER A 275 -30.77 9.91 -7.87
C SER A 275 -31.67 8.78 -8.42
#